data_3067612568d52cfecff9e10ef6d9b637
#
_entry.id   3067612568d52cfecff9e10ef6d9b637
#
_cell.length_a   1.000
_cell.length_b   1.000
_cell.length_c   1.000
_cell.angle_alpha   90.00
_cell.angle_beta   90.00
_cell.angle_gamma   90.00
#
_symmetry.space_group_name_H-M   'P 1'
#
loop_
_entity.id
_entity.type
_entity.pdbx_description
1 polymer ?
#
loop_
_entity_poly.entity_id
_entity_poly.type
_entity_poly.pdbx_seq_one_letter_code
_entity_poly.pdbx_strand_id
1 'polypeptide(L)'
;MTGTSGTSISDAYSLSLPASYEVDLWGRLSRATEAARADLLSARENRRTVMHSLVAEAVTLYLSMESLERQIQVTRQSIEAHRLSLEIVEDRYRRGLTSILDVRQAARSLALAQSQLPALNAALGTRTHALAVLQGQYPKNSPPPRDHGPDYYHPPPLVPPGLPSELILRRPDVRAVEAALHGACARIGVAKASRFPQITLTGSFGYASDELNSLFDPASELWRIAAGAAQPVFDAGKRAAGQRAAEARYEQALAAYAKTILQAFAEVEDALLTNKEQVDRRKRLLTYREAAAATLDVAEDRYNRGLVDYLTVLDARLVKIDAELQVITAEFDILANHVRLCRALGGGWDMAWTATSGENSENSLLH
;
A
#
# COMPACT_ATOMS: atom_id res chain seq x y z
N MET A 1 -11.50 89.33 2.37
CA MET A 1 -12.60 88.36 2.56
C MET A 1 -11.96 86.98 2.56
N THR A 2 -11.69 86.46 3.74
CA THR A 2 -11.10 85.16 3.95
C THR A 2 -12.25 84.15 4.17
N GLY A 3 -12.54 83.30 3.17
CA GLY A 3 -13.51 82.24 3.29
C GLY A 3 -12.87 81.07 4.02
N THR A 4 -13.20 80.83 5.27
CA THR A 4 -12.95 79.66 6.06
C THR A 4 -13.79 78.52 5.51
N SER A 5 -13.21 77.56 4.78
CA SER A 5 -13.82 76.25 4.45
C SER A 5 -13.88 75.46 5.75
N GLY A 6 -15.02 75.48 6.42
CA GLY A 6 -15.29 74.58 7.55
C GLY A 6 -15.39 73.14 7.07
N THR A 7 -14.48 72.28 7.51
CA THR A 7 -14.61 70.84 7.34
C THR A 7 -15.73 70.38 8.27
N SER A 8 -16.90 70.03 7.73
CA SER A 8 -17.96 69.40 8.50
C SER A 8 -17.61 67.92 8.65
N ILE A 9 -17.37 67.48 9.87
CA ILE A 9 -17.25 66.08 10.24
C ILE A 9 -18.68 65.54 10.47
N SER A 10 -19.07 64.56 9.70
CA SER A 10 -20.33 63.82 9.91
C SER A 10 -19.99 62.38 10.28
N ASP A 11 -20.53 61.92 11.37
CA ASP A 11 -20.47 60.50 11.76
C ASP A 11 -21.49 59.72 10.92
N ALA A 12 -21.16 58.47 10.56
CA ALA A 12 -22.07 57.56 9.88
C ALA A 12 -21.93 56.16 10.48
N TYR A 13 -23.01 55.65 10.95
CA TYR A 13 -23.10 54.29 11.51
C TYR A 13 -23.90 53.41 10.57
N SER A 14 -23.39 52.21 10.24
CA SER A 14 -24.10 51.26 9.40
C SER A 14 -23.86 49.82 9.82
N LEU A 15 -24.90 49.01 9.81
CA LEU A 15 -24.89 47.59 9.98
C LEU A 15 -25.63 46.96 8.81
N SER A 16 -24.96 46.12 8.01
CA SER A 16 -25.59 45.49 6.85
C SER A 16 -25.24 44.01 6.72
N LEU A 17 -26.22 43.23 6.31
CA LEU A 17 -26.09 41.82 5.97
C LEU A 17 -26.15 41.69 4.43
N PRO A 18 -25.01 41.55 3.73
CA PRO A 18 -25.00 41.33 2.29
C PRO A 18 -25.25 39.85 1.95
N ALA A 19 -26.03 39.61 0.90
CA ALA A 19 -26.21 38.30 0.28
C ALA A 19 -25.86 38.42 -1.21
N SER A 20 -25.14 37.40 -1.73
CA SER A 20 -24.80 37.32 -3.16
C SER A 20 -25.02 35.89 -3.67
N TYR A 21 -25.73 35.78 -4.78
CA TYR A 21 -26.02 34.50 -5.42
C TYR A 21 -25.67 34.58 -6.90
N GLU A 22 -24.82 33.64 -7.39
CA GLU A 22 -24.57 33.49 -8.80
C GLU A 22 -25.59 32.56 -9.42
N VAL A 23 -26.32 33.02 -10.42
CA VAL A 23 -27.30 32.21 -11.16
C VAL A 23 -26.57 31.31 -12.16
N ASP A 24 -26.58 30.00 -11.93
CA ASP A 24 -25.80 29.03 -12.70
C ASP A 24 -26.47 28.63 -14.03
N LEU A 25 -26.69 29.60 -14.91
CA LEU A 25 -27.34 29.36 -16.22
C LEU A 25 -26.50 28.47 -17.15
N TRP A 26 -25.19 28.53 -17.04
CA TRP A 26 -24.25 27.84 -17.94
C TRP A 26 -23.68 26.60 -17.31
N GLY A 27 -24.08 26.25 -16.10
CA GLY A 27 -23.63 25.07 -15.38
C GLY A 27 -22.20 25.17 -14.82
N ARG A 28 -21.66 26.37 -14.62
CA ARG A 28 -20.31 26.56 -14.09
C ARG A 28 -20.17 26.01 -12.67
N LEU A 29 -21.09 26.36 -11.80
CA LEU A 29 -21.08 25.91 -10.38
C LEU A 29 -21.49 24.44 -10.27
N SER A 30 -22.47 24.01 -11.07
CA SER A 30 -22.91 22.63 -11.17
C SER A 30 -21.75 21.70 -11.59
N ARG A 31 -21.03 22.07 -12.67
CA ARG A 31 -19.85 21.33 -13.12
C ARG A 31 -18.65 21.40 -12.16
N ALA A 32 -18.48 22.52 -11.45
CA ALA A 32 -17.47 22.62 -10.39
C ALA A 32 -17.78 21.68 -9.22
N THR A 33 -19.07 21.59 -8.84
CA THR A 33 -19.53 20.66 -7.80
C THR A 33 -19.34 19.21 -8.23
N GLU A 34 -19.65 18.87 -9.49
CA GLU A 34 -19.40 17.55 -10.07
C GLU A 34 -17.91 17.19 -10.03
N ALA A 35 -17.02 18.11 -10.42
CA ALA A 35 -15.58 17.92 -10.34
C ALA A 35 -15.11 17.68 -8.89
N ALA A 36 -15.62 18.47 -7.92
CA ALA A 36 -15.25 18.32 -6.51
C ALA A 36 -15.74 16.98 -5.92
N ARG A 37 -16.94 16.52 -6.30
CA ARG A 37 -17.43 15.18 -5.92
C ARG A 37 -16.58 14.05 -6.50
N ALA A 38 -16.15 14.18 -7.74
CA ALA A 38 -15.25 13.23 -8.38
C ALA A 38 -13.87 13.21 -7.69
N ASP A 39 -13.33 14.36 -7.30
CA ASP A 39 -12.09 14.44 -6.50
C ASP A 39 -12.25 13.76 -5.13
N LEU A 40 -13.37 13.95 -4.45
CA LEU A 40 -13.67 13.28 -3.18
C LEU A 40 -13.71 11.75 -3.37
N LEU A 41 -14.36 11.27 -4.42
CA LEU A 41 -14.41 9.83 -4.74
C LEU A 41 -13.01 9.30 -5.02
N SER A 42 -12.23 10.00 -5.85
CA SER A 42 -10.83 9.63 -6.13
C SER A 42 -9.99 9.56 -4.85
N ALA A 43 -10.12 10.53 -3.95
CA ALA A 43 -9.40 10.53 -2.67
C ALA A 43 -9.84 9.37 -1.75
N ARG A 44 -11.13 9.02 -1.71
CA ARG A 44 -11.65 7.88 -0.96
C ARG A 44 -11.11 6.55 -1.49
N GLU A 45 -11.08 6.36 -2.81
CA GLU A 45 -10.55 5.15 -3.42
C GLU A 45 -9.01 5.07 -3.26
N ASN A 46 -8.30 6.20 -3.32
CA ASN A 46 -6.86 6.24 -3.00
C ASN A 46 -6.59 5.81 -1.55
N ARG A 47 -7.42 6.24 -0.59
CA ARG A 47 -7.34 5.76 0.80
C ARG A 47 -7.49 4.24 0.88
N ARG A 48 -8.45 3.65 0.14
CA ARG A 48 -8.65 2.20 0.07
C ARG A 48 -7.43 1.50 -0.54
N THR A 49 -6.85 2.05 -1.60
CA THR A 49 -5.61 1.54 -2.20
C THR A 49 -4.46 1.46 -1.20
N VAL A 50 -4.27 2.53 -0.41
CA VAL A 50 -3.27 2.54 0.66
C VAL A 50 -3.57 1.50 1.74
N MET A 51 -4.84 1.38 2.17
CA MET A 51 -5.24 0.35 3.14
C MET A 51 -4.94 -1.07 2.63
N HIS A 52 -5.30 -1.40 1.38
CA HIS A 52 -5.00 -2.70 0.78
C HIS A 52 -3.50 -2.97 0.71
N SER A 53 -2.70 -1.95 0.36
CA SER A 53 -1.25 -2.07 0.32
C SER A 53 -0.65 -2.32 1.70
N LEU A 54 -1.11 -1.60 2.72
CA LEU A 54 -0.64 -1.77 4.11
C LEU A 54 -1.00 -3.17 4.67
N VAL A 55 -2.22 -3.66 4.41
CA VAL A 55 -2.63 -5.00 4.82
C VAL A 55 -1.78 -6.06 4.12
N ALA A 56 -1.60 -5.95 2.80
CA ALA A 56 -0.77 -6.89 2.04
C ALA A 56 0.69 -6.88 2.52
N GLU A 57 1.24 -5.72 2.84
CA GLU A 57 2.59 -5.57 3.40
C GLU A 57 2.68 -6.20 4.79
N ALA A 58 1.72 -5.95 5.68
CA ALA A 58 1.70 -6.53 7.03
C ALA A 58 1.64 -8.06 6.98
N VAL A 59 0.79 -8.64 6.12
CA VAL A 59 0.71 -10.09 5.92
C VAL A 59 2.01 -10.65 5.36
N THR A 60 2.61 -9.98 4.35
CA THR A 60 3.88 -10.42 3.78
C THR A 60 5.03 -10.35 4.79
N LEU A 61 5.08 -9.31 5.63
CA LEU A 61 6.04 -9.22 6.73
C LEU A 61 5.85 -10.36 7.73
N TYR A 62 4.61 -10.65 8.13
CA TYR A 62 4.30 -11.76 9.03
C TYR A 62 4.78 -13.10 8.47
N LEU A 63 4.44 -13.41 7.21
CA LEU A 63 4.89 -14.62 6.52
C LEU A 63 6.42 -14.70 6.41
N SER A 64 7.09 -13.55 6.19
CA SER A 64 8.55 -13.50 6.11
C SER A 64 9.21 -13.77 7.48
N MET A 65 8.61 -13.27 8.57
CA MET A 65 9.08 -13.56 9.93
C MET A 65 8.97 -15.05 10.24
N GLU A 66 7.86 -15.66 9.91
CA GLU A 66 7.62 -17.08 10.06
C GLU A 66 8.61 -17.94 9.28
N SER A 67 8.89 -17.57 8.02
CA SER A 67 9.92 -18.22 7.21
C SER A 67 11.30 -18.10 7.84
N LEU A 68 11.67 -16.92 8.37
CA LEU A 68 12.96 -16.71 9.05
C LEU A 68 13.07 -17.50 10.35
N GLU A 69 12.01 -17.60 11.15
CA GLU A 69 11.99 -18.41 12.38
C GLU A 69 12.24 -19.90 12.07
N ARG A 70 11.64 -20.43 10.99
CA ARG A 70 11.90 -21.80 10.52
C ARG A 70 13.34 -21.97 10.01
N GLN A 71 13.89 -21.01 9.27
CA GLN A 71 15.29 -21.03 8.83
C GLN A 71 16.24 -21.02 10.05
N ILE A 72 15.94 -20.22 11.08
CA ILE A 72 16.69 -20.19 12.34
C ILE A 72 16.63 -21.54 13.03
N GLN A 73 15.47 -22.21 13.05
CA GLN A 73 15.31 -23.53 13.65
C GLN A 73 16.16 -24.57 12.92
N VAL A 74 16.10 -24.63 11.59
CA VAL A 74 16.94 -25.54 10.76
C VAL A 74 18.43 -25.24 10.98
N THR A 75 18.83 -23.98 11.02
CA THR A 75 20.21 -23.57 11.27
C THR A 75 20.69 -23.99 12.66
N ARG A 76 19.86 -23.86 13.71
CA ARG A 76 20.18 -24.33 15.07
C ARG A 76 20.36 -25.85 15.11
N GLN A 77 19.47 -26.60 14.45
CA GLN A 77 19.60 -28.06 14.33
C GLN A 77 20.89 -28.44 13.58
N SER A 78 21.24 -27.70 12.54
CA SER A 78 22.49 -27.89 11.80
C SER A 78 23.73 -27.62 12.69
N ILE A 79 23.73 -26.55 13.47
CA ILE A 79 24.82 -26.23 14.41
C ILE A 79 25.02 -27.37 15.41
N GLU A 80 23.93 -27.90 15.98
CA GLU A 80 24.01 -29.01 16.94
C GLU A 80 24.52 -30.29 16.27
N ALA A 81 24.06 -30.60 15.02
CA ALA A 81 24.57 -31.73 14.27
C ALA A 81 26.06 -31.62 13.93
N HIS A 82 26.55 -30.41 13.58
CA HIS A 82 27.98 -30.17 13.36
C HIS A 82 28.79 -30.24 14.65
N ARG A 83 28.25 -29.82 15.80
CA ARG A 83 28.90 -29.93 17.11
C ARG A 83 29.12 -31.39 17.48
N LEU A 84 28.06 -32.19 17.44
CA LEU A 84 28.15 -33.64 17.70
C LEU A 84 29.11 -34.32 16.74
N SER A 85 29.10 -33.96 15.47
CA SER A 85 30.01 -34.49 14.47
C SER A 85 31.48 -34.15 14.79
N LEU A 86 31.77 -32.92 15.21
CA LEU A 86 33.13 -32.53 15.65
C LEU A 86 33.58 -33.36 16.84
N GLU A 87 32.75 -33.58 17.87
CA GLU A 87 33.07 -34.42 19.03
C GLU A 87 33.41 -35.86 18.62
N ILE A 88 32.63 -36.44 17.68
CA ILE A 88 32.90 -37.80 17.16
C ILE A 88 34.24 -37.86 16.42
N VAL A 89 34.52 -36.88 15.54
CA VAL A 89 35.75 -36.84 14.77
C VAL A 89 36.96 -36.60 15.68
N GLU A 90 36.88 -35.75 16.71
CA GLU A 90 37.94 -35.55 17.69
C GLU A 90 38.25 -36.82 18.49
N ASP A 91 37.22 -37.59 18.92
CA ASP A 91 37.39 -38.85 19.59
C ASP A 91 38.10 -39.89 18.71
N ARG A 92 37.66 -40.00 17.46
CA ARG A 92 38.34 -40.88 16.44
C ARG A 92 39.79 -40.47 16.22
N TYR A 93 40.10 -39.17 16.17
CA TYR A 93 41.47 -38.69 16.02
C TYR A 93 42.32 -39.05 17.26
N ARG A 94 41.82 -38.87 18.45
CA ARG A 94 42.52 -39.29 19.71
C ARG A 94 42.84 -40.79 19.71
N ARG A 95 42.01 -41.61 19.06
CA ARG A 95 42.23 -43.06 18.93
C ARG A 95 43.08 -43.41 17.72
N GLY A 96 43.57 -42.45 16.94
CA GLY A 96 44.37 -42.68 15.75
C GLY A 96 43.60 -43.22 14.53
N LEU A 97 42.29 -43.10 14.53
CA LEU A 97 41.38 -43.65 13.50
C LEU A 97 41.07 -42.68 12.36
N THR A 98 41.46 -41.40 12.49
CA THR A 98 41.21 -40.36 11.48
C THR A 98 42.32 -39.30 11.51
N SER A 99 42.36 -38.40 10.54
CA SER A 99 43.38 -37.39 10.38
C SER A 99 43.04 -36.08 11.09
N ILE A 100 44.09 -35.28 11.41
CA ILE A 100 43.89 -33.90 11.93
C ILE A 100 43.12 -33.01 10.90
N LEU A 101 43.21 -33.35 9.60
CA LEU A 101 42.47 -32.64 8.55
C LEU A 101 40.96 -32.77 8.76
N ASP A 102 40.47 -33.96 9.11
CA ASP A 102 39.04 -34.21 9.34
C ASP A 102 38.52 -33.39 10.54
N VAL A 103 39.32 -33.28 11.63
CA VAL A 103 38.98 -32.40 12.77
C VAL A 103 38.90 -30.96 12.32
N ARG A 104 39.85 -30.46 11.54
CA ARG A 104 39.83 -29.07 11.06
C ARG A 104 38.67 -28.81 10.09
N GLN A 105 38.28 -29.76 9.27
CA GLN A 105 37.12 -29.66 8.39
C GLN A 105 35.81 -29.61 9.21
N ALA A 106 35.65 -30.46 10.22
CA ALA A 106 34.51 -30.45 11.11
C ALA A 106 34.40 -29.13 11.88
N ALA A 107 35.48 -28.62 12.44
CA ALA A 107 35.53 -27.33 13.14
C ALA A 107 35.17 -26.16 12.22
N ARG A 108 35.68 -26.15 10.99
CA ARG A 108 35.34 -25.15 9.98
C ARG A 108 33.86 -25.17 9.63
N SER A 109 33.25 -26.34 9.47
CA SER A 109 31.82 -26.47 9.16
C SER A 109 30.92 -26.01 10.29
N LEU A 110 31.30 -26.32 11.54
CA LEU A 110 30.61 -25.76 12.73
C LEU A 110 30.69 -24.22 12.78
N ALA A 111 31.88 -23.65 12.58
CA ALA A 111 32.08 -22.21 12.59
C ALA A 111 31.25 -21.51 11.47
N LEU A 112 31.18 -22.11 10.27
CA LEU A 112 30.36 -21.62 9.17
C LEU A 112 28.87 -21.63 9.54
N ALA A 113 28.34 -22.73 10.05
CA ALA A 113 26.94 -22.84 10.48
C ALA A 113 26.62 -21.81 11.57
N GLN A 114 27.51 -21.63 12.56
CA GLN A 114 27.34 -20.63 13.61
C GLN A 114 27.33 -19.19 13.06
N SER A 115 28.09 -18.88 12.00
CA SER A 115 28.15 -17.55 11.40
C SER A 115 26.85 -17.14 10.67
N GLN A 116 26.00 -18.08 10.29
CA GLN A 116 24.72 -17.81 9.63
C GLN A 116 23.63 -17.32 10.61
N LEU A 117 23.67 -17.80 11.85
CA LEU A 117 22.62 -17.50 12.85
C LEU A 117 22.47 -16.00 13.18
N PRO A 118 23.55 -15.22 13.38
CA PRO A 118 23.42 -13.78 13.63
C PRO A 118 22.76 -13.01 12.47
N ALA A 119 23.04 -13.39 11.22
CA ALA A 119 22.45 -12.76 10.05
C ALA A 119 20.93 -13.01 9.98
N LEU A 120 20.48 -14.24 10.24
CA LEU A 120 19.06 -14.60 10.30
C LEU A 120 18.34 -13.87 11.46
N ASN A 121 18.96 -13.80 12.64
CA ASN A 121 18.40 -13.06 13.77
C ASN A 121 18.28 -11.56 13.47
N ALA A 122 19.26 -10.95 12.82
CA ALA A 122 19.21 -9.56 12.41
C ALA A 122 18.09 -9.33 11.38
N ALA A 123 17.93 -10.23 10.40
CA ALA A 123 16.84 -10.18 9.43
C ALA A 123 15.46 -10.27 10.11
N LEU A 124 15.28 -11.21 11.06
CA LEU A 124 14.05 -11.36 11.82
C LEU A 124 13.74 -10.09 12.64
N GLY A 125 14.73 -9.53 13.34
CA GLY A 125 14.59 -8.29 14.10
C GLY A 125 14.16 -7.12 13.21
N THR A 126 14.77 -6.98 12.03
CA THR A 126 14.41 -5.94 11.07
C THR A 126 12.95 -6.07 10.58
N ARG A 127 12.48 -7.30 10.30
CA ARG A 127 11.06 -7.54 9.90
C ARG A 127 10.10 -7.24 11.04
N THR A 128 10.47 -7.61 12.28
CA THR A 128 9.69 -7.29 13.48
C THR A 128 9.55 -5.77 13.67
N HIS A 129 10.65 -5.02 13.50
CA HIS A 129 10.62 -3.56 13.59
C HIS A 129 9.74 -2.95 12.49
N ALA A 130 9.82 -3.45 11.25
CA ALA A 130 8.97 -2.99 10.16
C ALA A 130 7.48 -3.22 10.45
N LEU A 131 7.12 -4.39 11.00
CA LEU A 131 5.73 -4.68 11.38
C LEU A 131 5.25 -3.75 12.52
N ALA A 132 6.08 -3.47 13.52
CA ALA A 132 5.75 -2.52 14.59
C ALA A 132 5.48 -1.11 14.03
N VAL A 133 6.30 -0.64 13.09
CA VAL A 133 6.11 0.66 12.42
C VAL A 133 4.78 0.70 11.66
N LEU A 134 4.43 -0.37 10.92
CA LEU A 134 3.14 -0.46 10.24
C LEU A 134 1.94 -0.39 11.20
N GLN A 135 2.10 -0.90 12.43
CA GLN A 135 1.09 -0.83 13.48
C GLN A 135 1.08 0.51 14.23
N GLY A 136 1.93 1.46 13.85
CA GLY A 136 2.08 2.74 14.55
C GLY A 136 2.74 2.62 15.92
N GLN A 137 3.47 1.53 16.17
CA GLN A 137 4.15 1.27 17.44
C GLN A 137 5.65 1.57 17.33
N TYR A 138 6.24 1.99 18.46
CA TYR A 138 7.68 2.11 18.53
C TYR A 138 8.35 0.72 18.49
N PRO A 139 9.40 0.51 17.67
CA PRO A 139 10.11 -0.76 17.60
C PRO A 139 10.63 -1.18 18.98
N LYS A 140 10.17 -2.31 19.47
CA LYS A 140 10.62 -2.94 20.71
C LYS A 140 11.35 -4.23 20.38
N ASN A 141 12.08 -4.76 21.36
CA ASN A 141 12.77 -6.05 21.23
C ASN A 141 11.84 -7.13 20.68
N SER A 142 12.40 -8.01 19.84
CA SER A 142 11.70 -9.06 19.13
C SER A 142 10.74 -9.84 20.03
N PRO A 143 9.54 -10.20 19.54
CA PRO A 143 8.67 -11.12 20.23
C PRO A 143 9.38 -12.47 20.43
N PRO A 144 9.01 -13.25 21.49
CA PRO A 144 9.58 -14.57 21.69
C PRO A 144 9.33 -15.46 20.47
N PRO A 145 10.24 -16.40 20.18
CA PRO A 145 10.05 -17.37 19.10
C PRO A 145 8.71 -18.07 19.25
N ARG A 146 7.95 -18.18 18.16
CA ARG A 146 6.71 -18.93 18.13
C ARG A 146 7.04 -20.37 17.80
N ASP A 147 6.45 -21.33 18.51
CA ASP A 147 6.55 -22.73 18.14
C ASP A 147 5.55 -23.00 17.00
N HIS A 148 6.09 -23.11 15.81
CA HIS A 148 5.31 -23.43 14.61
C HIS A 148 5.31 -24.95 14.46
N GLY A 149 4.14 -25.56 14.56
CA GLY A 149 3.98 -26.99 14.29
C GLY A 149 4.40 -27.36 12.86
N PRO A 150 4.58 -28.67 12.56
CA PRO A 150 5.04 -29.14 11.26
C PRO A 150 4.14 -28.77 10.07
N ASP A 151 2.88 -28.43 10.31
CA ASP A 151 1.87 -28.14 9.28
C ASP A 151 1.72 -26.64 8.96
N TYR A 152 2.83 -25.92 8.93
CA TYR A 152 2.83 -24.49 8.58
C TYR A 152 2.30 -24.18 7.17
N TYR A 153 2.71 -24.96 6.16
CA TYR A 153 2.37 -24.70 4.79
C TYR A 153 1.04 -25.32 4.40
N HIS A 154 0.01 -24.49 4.29
CA HIS A 154 -1.22 -24.86 3.61
C HIS A 154 -1.22 -24.26 2.21
N PRO A 155 -1.37 -25.10 1.15
CA PRO A 155 -1.43 -24.57 -0.21
C PRO A 155 -2.61 -23.59 -0.32
N PRO A 156 -2.38 -22.35 -0.79
CA PRO A 156 -3.48 -21.42 -0.95
C PRO A 156 -4.49 -21.96 -1.99
N PRO A 157 -5.77 -21.60 -1.89
CA PRO A 157 -6.77 -22.03 -2.85
C PRO A 157 -6.39 -21.58 -4.25
N LEU A 158 -6.59 -22.47 -5.23
CA LEU A 158 -6.33 -22.15 -6.64
C LEU A 158 -7.30 -21.05 -7.08
N VAL A 159 -6.74 -19.97 -7.60
CA VAL A 159 -7.54 -18.96 -8.28
C VAL A 159 -7.92 -19.50 -9.66
N PRO A 160 -9.23 -19.55 -10.02
CA PRO A 160 -9.65 -20.11 -11.29
C PRO A 160 -9.02 -19.34 -12.45
N PRO A 161 -8.54 -20.03 -13.51
CA PRO A 161 -8.08 -19.39 -14.74
C PRO A 161 -9.26 -18.67 -15.41
N GLY A 162 -9.04 -17.48 -15.96
CA GLY A 162 -10.06 -16.70 -16.66
C GLY A 162 -10.81 -15.77 -15.72
N LEU A 163 -10.07 -14.82 -15.13
CA LEU A 163 -10.68 -13.75 -14.34
C LEU A 163 -11.46 -12.81 -15.26
N PRO A 164 -12.76 -12.58 -14.99
CA PRO A 164 -13.52 -11.59 -15.72
C PRO A 164 -12.86 -10.21 -15.58
N SER A 165 -12.80 -9.44 -16.66
CA SER A 165 -12.35 -8.04 -16.66
C SER A 165 -13.05 -7.18 -15.58
N GLU A 166 -14.25 -7.57 -15.16
CA GLU A 166 -15.00 -6.98 -14.07
C GLU A 166 -14.28 -6.96 -12.72
N LEU A 167 -13.39 -7.93 -12.43
CA LEU A 167 -12.64 -7.95 -11.16
C LEU A 167 -11.61 -6.82 -11.10
N ILE A 168 -11.03 -6.45 -12.23
CA ILE A 168 -10.10 -5.31 -12.29
C ILE A 168 -10.81 -3.99 -12.02
N LEU A 169 -12.06 -3.85 -12.46
CA LEU A 169 -12.89 -2.68 -12.19
C LEU A 169 -13.29 -2.54 -10.70
N ARG A 170 -13.11 -3.59 -9.89
CA ARG A 170 -13.30 -3.52 -8.43
C ARG A 170 -12.08 -2.94 -7.70
N ARG A 171 -10.94 -2.86 -8.36
CA ARG A 171 -9.70 -2.33 -7.78
C ARG A 171 -9.87 -0.86 -7.41
N PRO A 172 -9.52 -0.48 -6.18
CA PRO A 172 -9.68 0.91 -5.73
C PRO A 172 -8.74 1.88 -6.46
N ASP A 173 -7.56 1.46 -6.90
CA ASP A 173 -6.64 2.28 -7.70
C ASP A 173 -7.21 2.60 -9.10
N VAL A 174 -7.85 1.63 -9.76
CA VAL A 174 -8.54 1.84 -11.04
C VAL A 174 -9.72 2.79 -10.86
N ARG A 175 -10.54 2.61 -9.82
CA ARG A 175 -11.66 3.49 -9.50
C ARG A 175 -11.23 4.91 -9.14
N ALA A 176 -10.06 5.05 -8.49
CA ALA A 176 -9.51 6.36 -8.17
C ALA A 176 -9.14 7.18 -9.41
N VAL A 177 -8.47 6.56 -10.39
CA VAL A 177 -8.11 7.23 -11.65
C VAL A 177 -9.32 7.44 -12.56
N GLU A 178 -10.32 6.55 -12.55
CA GLU A 178 -11.59 6.74 -13.23
C GLU A 178 -12.33 7.97 -12.69
N ALA A 179 -12.43 8.09 -11.36
CA ALA A 179 -13.02 9.27 -10.73
C ALA A 179 -12.24 10.56 -11.06
N ALA A 180 -10.90 10.51 -11.09
CA ALA A 180 -10.07 11.64 -11.50
C ALA A 180 -10.32 12.04 -12.96
N LEU A 181 -10.54 11.08 -13.86
CA LEU A 181 -10.90 11.31 -15.26
C LEU A 181 -12.26 12.01 -15.37
N HIS A 182 -13.27 11.57 -14.60
CA HIS A 182 -14.57 12.23 -14.52
C HIS A 182 -14.44 13.67 -14.01
N GLY A 183 -13.62 13.92 -13.00
CA GLY A 183 -13.33 15.26 -12.49
C GLY A 183 -12.69 16.17 -13.55
N ALA A 184 -11.74 15.64 -14.32
CA ALA A 184 -11.10 16.36 -15.41
C ALA A 184 -12.11 16.71 -16.53
N CYS A 185 -13.01 15.80 -16.88
CA CYS A 185 -14.10 16.04 -17.84
C CYS A 185 -15.03 17.16 -17.35
N ALA A 186 -15.47 17.13 -16.10
CA ALA A 186 -16.31 18.18 -15.52
C ALA A 186 -15.63 19.55 -15.56
N ARG A 187 -14.31 19.63 -15.34
CA ARG A 187 -13.52 20.87 -15.43
C ARG A 187 -13.48 21.47 -16.83
N ILE A 188 -13.59 20.69 -17.90
CA ILE A 188 -13.79 21.21 -19.26
C ILE A 188 -15.10 22.00 -19.30
N GLY A 189 -16.17 21.47 -18.71
CA GLY A 189 -17.45 22.16 -18.58
C GLY A 189 -17.33 23.49 -17.86
N VAL A 190 -16.62 23.53 -16.72
CA VAL A 190 -16.33 24.78 -15.99
C VAL A 190 -15.61 25.79 -16.86
N ALA A 191 -14.56 25.35 -17.59
CA ALA A 191 -13.78 26.21 -18.47
C ALA A 191 -14.61 26.76 -19.64
N LYS A 192 -15.49 25.95 -20.22
CA LYS A 192 -16.45 26.38 -21.26
C LYS A 192 -17.44 27.39 -20.71
N ALA A 193 -18.09 27.09 -19.56
CA ALA A 193 -19.07 27.94 -18.92
C ALA A 193 -18.48 29.31 -18.55
N SER A 194 -17.22 29.39 -18.14
CA SER A 194 -16.55 30.65 -17.82
C SER A 194 -16.38 31.62 -19.00
N ARG A 195 -16.66 31.19 -20.24
CA ARG A 195 -16.65 32.04 -21.44
C ARG A 195 -17.94 32.81 -21.65
N PHE A 196 -19.00 32.45 -20.94
CA PHE A 196 -20.30 33.09 -21.01
C PHE A 196 -20.48 34.18 -19.93
N PRO A 197 -21.49 35.07 -20.06
CA PRO A 197 -21.78 36.10 -19.06
C PRO A 197 -22.08 35.48 -17.68
N GLN A 198 -21.47 36.03 -16.63
CA GLN A 198 -21.83 35.67 -15.26
C GLN A 198 -23.00 36.55 -14.80
N ILE A 199 -24.04 35.92 -14.31
CA ILE A 199 -25.23 36.60 -13.78
C ILE A 199 -25.22 36.47 -12.28
N THR A 200 -25.17 37.61 -11.56
CA THR A 200 -25.19 37.68 -10.12
C THR A 200 -26.40 38.41 -9.61
N LEU A 201 -27.05 37.87 -8.62
CA LEU A 201 -28.10 38.51 -7.84
C LEU A 201 -27.50 38.89 -6.49
N THR A 202 -27.58 40.20 -6.15
CA THR A 202 -27.07 40.70 -4.88
C THR A 202 -28.20 41.30 -4.10
N GLY A 203 -28.20 41.10 -2.78
CA GLY A 203 -29.13 41.72 -1.85
C GLY A 203 -28.39 42.27 -0.63
N SER A 204 -28.85 43.29 -0.04
CA SER A 204 -28.41 43.73 1.30
C SER A 204 -29.61 44.21 2.11
N PHE A 205 -29.60 43.83 3.36
CA PHE A 205 -30.53 44.34 4.36
C PHE A 205 -29.70 44.90 5.53
N GLY A 206 -30.13 46.02 6.09
CA GLY A 206 -29.41 46.64 7.19
C GLY A 206 -30.00 47.95 7.68
N TYR A 207 -29.23 48.65 8.49
CA TYR A 207 -29.57 49.96 9.07
C TYR A 207 -28.43 50.93 8.82
N ALA A 208 -28.74 52.19 8.54
CA ALA A 208 -27.76 53.26 8.46
C ALA A 208 -28.32 54.56 9.07
N SER A 209 -27.53 55.20 9.92
CA SER A 209 -27.88 56.46 10.59
C SER A 209 -26.65 57.33 10.81
N ASP A 210 -26.83 58.62 10.95
CA ASP A 210 -25.84 59.60 11.38
C ASP A 210 -25.65 59.63 12.90
N GLU A 211 -26.63 59.06 13.67
CA GLU A 211 -26.53 58.92 15.11
C GLU A 211 -26.64 57.44 15.54
N LEU A 212 -25.82 57.02 16.50
CA LEU A 212 -25.78 55.65 16.98
C LEU A 212 -27.05 55.22 17.71
N ASN A 213 -27.73 56.17 18.42
CA ASN A 213 -28.96 55.95 19.16
C ASN A 213 -30.18 55.69 18.27
N SER A 214 -30.17 56.17 17.04
CA SER A 214 -31.23 56.00 16.03
C SER A 214 -30.92 54.89 14.98
N LEU A 215 -29.82 54.20 15.15
CA LEU A 215 -29.39 53.19 14.17
C LEU A 215 -30.42 52.07 13.94
N PHE A 216 -31.14 51.65 14.99
CA PHE A 216 -32.15 50.60 14.90
C PHE A 216 -33.59 51.11 14.81
N ASP A 217 -33.76 52.40 14.55
CA ASP A 217 -35.08 52.94 14.30
C ASP A 217 -35.63 52.48 12.95
N PRO A 218 -36.94 52.30 12.79
CA PRO A 218 -37.58 51.93 11.53
C PRO A 218 -37.21 52.85 10.35
N ALA A 219 -36.91 54.11 10.64
CA ALA A 219 -36.50 55.11 9.63
C ALA A 219 -35.08 54.89 9.10
N SER A 220 -34.24 54.15 9.82
CA SER A 220 -32.86 53.83 9.45
C SER A 220 -32.72 52.52 8.68
N GLU A 221 -33.80 51.78 8.44
CA GLU A 221 -33.83 50.53 7.70
C GLU A 221 -33.53 50.75 6.20
N LEU A 222 -32.61 49.96 5.69
CA LEU A 222 -32.20 49.98 4.28
C LEU A 222 -32.20 48.57 3.69
N TRP A 223 -32.83 48.43 2.57
CA TRP A 223 -32.69 47.19 1.78
C TRP A 223 -32.35 47.52 0.32
N ARG A 224 -31.64 46.62 -0.32
CA ARG A 224 -31.24 46.72 -1.73
C ARG A 224 -31.29 45.36 -2.37
N ILE A 225 -31.86 45.27 -3.57
CA ILE A 225 -31.77 44.10 -4.46
C ILE A 225 -31.27 44.60 -5.81
N ALA A 226 -30.27 43.94 -6.35
CA ALA A 226 -29.71 44.24 -7.68
C ALA A 226 -29.39 42.97 -8.46
N ALA A 227 -29.63 42.98 -9.75
CA ALA A 227 -29.16 41.93 -10.68
C ALA A 227 -28.07 42.52 -11.55
N GLY A 228 -26.96 41.82 -11.70
CA GLY A 228 -25.83 42.22 -12.54
C GLY A 228 -25.47 41.12 -13.52
N ALA A 229 -25.07 41.53 -14.73
CA ALA A 229 -24.49 40.65 -15.73
C ALA A 229 -23.09 41.17 -16.14
N ALA A 230 -22.07 40.33 -16.02
CA ALA A 230 -20.70 40.70 -16.38
C ALA A 230 -20.15 39.74 -17.45
N GLN A 231 -19.78 40.30 -18.61
CA GLN A 231 -19.14 39.57 -19.70
C GLN A 231 -17.83 40.26 -20.09
N PRO A 232 -16.66 39.64 -19.88
CA PRO A 232 -15.44 40.14 -20.46
C PRO A 232 -15.49 40.01 -21.99
N VAL A 233 -15.38 41.15 -22.68
CA VAL A 233 -15.39 41.24 -24.15
C VAL A 233 -14.00 40.93 -24.72
N PHE A 234 -12.95 41.36 -24.02
CA PHE A 234 -11.57 41.14 -24.44
C PHE A 234 -10.71 40.70 -23.24
N ASP A 235 -10.07 39.55 -23.35
CA ASP A 235 -9.22 38.96 -22.33
C ASP A 235 -7.88 38.42 -22.91
N ALA A 236 -7.46 38.89 -24.08
CA ALA A 236 -6.27 38.43 -24.79
C ALA A 236 -6.18 36.90 -24.94
N GLY A 237 -7.33 36.23 -25.05
CA GLY A 237 -7.40 34.78 -25.24
C GLY A 237 -7.25 33.93 -23.96
N LYS A 238 -7.24 34.53 -22.76
CA LYS A 238 -7.04 33.87 -21.46
C LYS A 238 -8.04 32.72 -21.26
N ARG A 239 -9.31 32.93 -21.53
CA ARG A 239 -10.37 31.91 -21.33
C ARG A 239 -10.29 30.78 -22.36
N ALA A 240 -9.94 31.12 -23.62
CA ALA A 240 -9.72 30.11 -24.65
C ALA A 240 -8.50 29.22 -24.33
N ALA A 241 -7.41 29.83 -23.81
CA ALA A 241 -6.24 29.10 -23.34
C ALA A 241 -6.58 28.24 -22.10
N GLY A 242 -7.39 28.76 -21.17
CA GLY A 242 -7.87 28.01 -20.00
C GLY A 242 -8.69 26.76 -20.39
N GLN A 243 -9.55 26.87 -21.42
CA GLN A 243 -10.29 25.72 -21.94
C GLN A 243 -9.35 24.67 -22.56
N ARG A 244 -8.40 25.09 -23.44
CA ARG A 244 -7.40 24.18 -24.02
C ARG A 244 -6.56 23.48 -22.94
N ALA A 245 -6.21 24.19 -21.86
CA ALA A 245 -5.49 23.61 -20.75
C ALA A 245 -6.33 22.56 -20.00
N ALA A 246 -7.66 22.76 -19.86
CA ALA A 246 -8.55 21.78 -19.27
C ALA A 246 -8.71 20.54 -20.15
N GLU A 247 -8.80 20.73 -21.47
CA GLU A 247 -8.85 19.64 -22.46
C GLU A 247 -7.55 18.81 -22.44
N ALA A 248 -6.38 19.42 -22.41
CA ALA A 248 -5.10 18.73 -22.31
C ALA A 248 -4.96 17.95 -20.97
N ARG A 249 -5.50 18.47 -19.85
CA ARG A 249 -5.55 17.74 -18.57
C ARG A 249 -6.48 16.53 -18.60
N TYR A 250 -7.58 16.62 -19.36
CA TYR A 250 -8.45 15.47 -19.58
C TYR A 250 -7.73 14.37 -20.36
N GLU A 251 -7.01 14.72 -21.44
CA GLU A 251 -6.22 13.75 -22.22
C GLU A 251 -5.12 13.10 -21.34
N GLN A 252 -4.47 13.89 -20.48
CA GLN A 252 -3.51 13.36 -19.49
C GLN A 252 -4.17 12.37 -18.53
N ALA A 253 -5.36 12.69 -18.01
CA ALA A 253 -6.10 11.81 -17.10
C ALA A 253 -6.56 10.52 -17.83
N LEU A 254 -6.97 10.62 -19.10
CA LEU A 254 -7.32 9.47 -19.93
C LEU A 254 -6.14 8.52 -20.15
N ALA A 255 -4.96 9.07 -20.46
CA ALA A 255 -3.75 8.27 -20.59
C ALA A 255 -3.34 7.61 -19.27
N ALA A 256 -3.50 8.31 -18.14
CA ALA A 256 -3.24 7.75 -16.81
C ALA A 256 -4.22 6.60 -16.48
N TYR A 257 -5.50 6.74 -16.81
CA TYR A 257 -6.51 5.69 -16.65
C TYR A 257 -6.17 4.44 -17.48
N ALA A 258 -5.86 4.62 -18.76
CA ALA A 258 -5.47 3.51 -19.64
C ALA A 258 -4.21 2.79 -19.14
N LYS A 259 -3.20 3.55 -18.70
CA LYS A 259 -1.98 2.99 -18.10
C LYS A 259 -2.28 2.15 -16.86
N THR A 260 -3.11 2.65 -15.96
CA THR A 260 -3.45 1.94 -14.71
C THR A 260 -4.18 0.62 -14.99
N ILE A 261 -5.10 0.60 -15.97
CA ILE A 261 -5.76 -0.63 -16.39
C ILE A 261 -4.76 -1.64 -16.95
N LEU A 262 -3.86 -1.22 -17.84
CA LEU A 262 -2.85 -2.12 -18.42
C LEU A 262 -1.91 -2.69 -17.33
N GLN A 263 -1.51 -1.85 -16.36
CA GLN A 263 -0.72 -2.29 -15.22
C GLN A 263 -1.48 -3.28 -14.34
N ALA A 264 -2.78 -3.06 -14.12
CA ALA A 264 -3.61 -3.98 -13.35
C ALA A 264 -3.72 -5.35 -14.01
N PHE A 265 -3.86 -5.42 -15.33
CA PHE A 265 -3.83 -6.69 -16.08
C PHE A 265 -2.46 -7.37 -15.97
N ALA A 266 -1.38 -6.63 -16.17
CA ALA A 266 -0.02 -7.18 -16.06
C ALA A 266 0.25 -7.75 -14.66
N GLU A 267 -0.13 -7.06 -13.59
CA GLU A 267 0.02 -7.54 -12.22
C GLU A 267 -0.70 -8.86 -11.97
N VAL A 268 -1.88 -9.06 -12.53
CA VAL A 268 -2.64 -10.31 -12.38
C VAL A 268 -1.98 -11.43 -13.17
N GLU A 269 -1.63 -11.20 -14.44
CA GLU A 269 -0.97 -12.21 -15.30
C GLU A 269 0.40 -12.63 -14.73
N ASP A 270 1.20 -11.66 -14.28
CA ASP A 270 2.51 -11.93 -13.64
C ASP A 270 2.34 -12.76 -12.36
N ALA A 271 1.33 -12.44 -11.53
CA ALA A 271 1.08 -13.17 -10.31
C ALA A 271 0.60 -14.61 -10.58
N LEU A 272 -0.23 -14.83 -11.60
CA LEU A 272 -0.69 -16.16 -12.01
C LEU A 272 0.45 -17.01 -12.59
N LEU A 273 1.26 -16.42 -13.49
CA LEU A 273 2.44 -17.08 -14.05
C LEU A 273 3.41 -17.46 -12.93
N THR A 274 3.73 -16.51 -12.06
CA THR A 274 4.63 -16.72 -10.92
C THR A 274 4.11 -17.80 -10.00
N ASN A 275 2.82 -17.84 -9.71
CA ASN A 275 2.23 -18.89 -8.87
C ASN A 275 2.43 -20.29 -9.45
N LYS A 276 2.17 -20.46 -10.75
CA LYS A 276 2.35 -21.72 -11.44
C LYS A 276 3.80 -22.22 -11.34
N GLU A 277 4.76 -21.37 -11.66
CA GLU A 277 6.18 -21.72 -11.67
C GLU A 277 6.72 -21.99 -10.25
N GLN A 278 6.27 -21.24 -9.25
CA GLN A 278 6.67 -21.43 -7.84
C GLN A 278 6.12 -22.76 -7.28
N VAL A 279 4.89 -23.14 -7.61
CA VAL A 279 4.32 -24.43 -7.20
C VAL A 279 5.10 -25.59 -7.82
N ASP A 280 5.46 -25.54 -9.11
CA ASP A 280 6.28 -26.57 -9.75
C ASP A 280 7.70 -26.61 -9.16
N ARG A 281 8.31 -25.44 -8.93
CA ARG A 281 9.62 -25.34 -8.25
C ARG A 281 9.59 -26.00 -6.87
N ARG A 282 8.58 -25.70 -6.05
CA ARG A 282 8.44 -26.33 -4.72
C ARG A 282 8.35 -27.85 -4.82
N LYS A 283 7.57 -28.38 -5.77
CA LYS A 283 7.47 -29.83 -6.00
C LYS A 283 8.85 -30.46 -6.29
N ARG A 284 9.66 -29.82 -7.15
CA ARG A 284 11.01 -30.29 -7.48
C ARG A 284 11.95 -30.18 -6.28
N LEU A 285 11.84 -29.11 -5.48
CA LEU A 285 12.64 -28.95 -4.27
C LEU A 285 12.30 -29.97 -3.18
N LEU A 286 11.05 -30.43 -3.07
CA LEU A 286 10.69 -31.53 -2.16
C LEU A 286 11.38 -32.82 -2.57
N THR A 287 11.38 -33.18 -3.87
CA THR A 287 12.11 -34.35 -4.38
C THR A 287 13.63 -34.22 -4.16
N TYR A 288 14.17 -33.01 -4.37
CA TYR A 288 15.59 -32.73 -4.10
C TYR A 288 15.94 -32.90 -2.62
N ARG A 289 15.10 -32.38 -1.70
CA ARG A 289 15.29 -32.56 -0.24
C ARG A 289 15.27 -34.03 0.18
N GLU A 290 14.34 -34.82 -0.37
CA GLU A 290 14.25 -36.26 -0.10
C GLU A 290 15.50 -37.01 -0.59
N ALA A 291 15.97 -36.72 -1.80
CA ALA A 291 17.18 -37.29 -2.33
C ALA A 291 18.43 -36.88 -1.53
N ALA A 292 18.51 -35.61 -1.12
CA ALA A 292 19.62 -35.12 -0.30
C ALA A 292 19.65 -35.77 1.09
N ALA A 293 18.50 -35.97 1.72
CA ALA A 293 18.40 -36.70 2.98
C ALA A 293 18.85 -38.14 2.86
N ALA A 294 18.35 -38.88 1.85
CA ALA A 294 18.75 -40.25 1.61
C ALA A 294 20.27 -40.38 1.29
N THR A 295 20.84 -39.38 0.58
CA THR A 295 22.28 -39.33 0.29
C THR A 295 23.10 -39.17 1.57
N LEU A 296 22.65 -38.30 2.49
CA LEU A 296 23.32 -38.11 3.79
C LEU A 296 23.29 -39.39 4.63
N ASP A 297 22.13 -40.07 4.73
CA ASP A 297 21.98 -41.30 5.49
C ASP A 297 22.99 -42.40 4.97
N VAL A 298 23.10 -42.56 3.64
CA VAL A 298 24.05 -43.47 3.05
C VAL A 298 25.50 -43.03 3.29
N ALA A 299 25.81 -41.75 3.20
CA ALA A 299 27.14 -41.22 3.43
C ALA A 299 27.60 -41.48 4.88
N GLU A 300 26.71 -41.24 5.87
CA GLU A 300 26.97 -41.46 7.29
C GLU A 300 27.16 -42.95 7.61
N ASP A 301 26.33 -43.87 7.04
CA ASP A 301 26.54 -45.33 7.19
C ASP A 301 27.89 -45.78 6.61
N ARG A 302 28.22 -45.34 5.40
CA ARG A 302 29.51 -45.68 4.77
C ARG A 302 30.71 -45.15 5.52
N TYR A 303 30.63 -43.91 6.03
CA TYR A 303 31.69 -43.31 6.85
C TYR A 303 31.90 -44.12 8.15
N ASN A 304 30.83 -44.51 8.82
CA ASN A 304 30.88 -45.31 10.04
C ASN A 304 31.55 -46.66 9.82
N ARG A 305 31.39 -47.25 8.61
CA ARG A 305 32.04 -48.48 8.17
C ARG A 305 33.47 -48.27 7.64
N GLY A 306 33.96 -47.01 7.55
CA GLY A 306 35.28 -46.68 7.04
C GLY A 306 35.42 -46.79 5.51
N LEU A 307 34.30 -46.75 4.76
CA LEU A 307 34.27 -46.93 3.31
C LEU A 307 34.40 -45.63 2.52
N VAL A 308 34.19 -44.49 3.15
CA VAL A 308 34.33 -43.13 2.59
C VAL A 308 35.01 -42.23 3.60
N ASP A 309 35.54 -41.09 3.13
CA ASP A 309 36.13 -40.05 3.98
C ASP A 309 35.05 -39.15 4.60
N TYR A 310 35.47 -38.38 5.60
CA TYR A 310 34.57 -37.47 6.32
C TYR A 310 34.07 -36.30 5.43
N LEU A 311 34.83 -35.92 4.41
CA LEU A 311 34.47 -34.89 3.45
C LEU A 311 33.14 -35.23 2.71
N THR A 312 32.96 -36.51 2.37
CA THR A 312 31.72 -36.99 1.73
C THR A 312 30.49 -36.78 2.61
N VAL A 313 30.61 -37.01 3.92
CA VAL A 313 29.52 -36.75 4.87
C VAL A 313 29.23 -35.27 5.01
N LEU A 314 30.29 -34.42 5.09
CA LEU A 314 30.13 -32.97 5.16
C LEU A 314 29.42 -32.41 3.95
N ASP A 315 29.80 -32.83 2.74
CA ASP A 315 29.18 -32.40 1.50
C ASP A 315 27.68 -32.78 1.46
N ALA A 316 27.38 -34.04 1.74
CA ALA A 316 25.98 -34.52 1.79
C ALA A 316 25.14 -33.75 2.83
N ARG A 317 25.71 -33.41 3.97
CA ARG A 317 25.04 -32.65 5.03
C ARG A 317 24.77 -31.21 4.62
N LEU A 318 25.72 -30.53 3.98
CA LEU A 318 25.53 -29.16 3.46
C LEU A 318 24.45 -29.15 2.39
N VAL A 319 24.41 -30.11 1.49
CA VAL A 319 23.37 -30.24 0.46
C VAL A 319 21.99 -30.46 1.07
N LYS A 320 21.88 -31.31 2.11
CA LYS A 320 20.59 -31.50 2.83
C LYS A 320 20.08 -30.21 3.47
N ILE A 321 20.94 -29.49 4.19
CA ILE A 321 20.57 -28.24 4.85
C ILE A 321 20.15 -27.20 3.83
N ASP A 322 20.90 -27.04 2.73
CA ASP A 322 20.56 -26.14 1.64
C ASP A 322 19.20 -26.48 1.03
N ALA A 323 18.91 -27.76 0.77
CA ALA A 323 17.63 -28.22 0.27
C ALA A 323 16.46 -27.89 1.22
N GLU A 324 16.64 -28.05 2.52
CA GLU A 324 15.64 -27.68 3.53
C GLU A 324 15.36 -26.17 3.53
N LEU A 325 16.40 -25.34 3.51
CA LEU A 325 16.26 -23.87 3.46
C LEU A 325 15.61 -23.39 2.16
N GLN A 326 15.92 -24.03 1.02
CA GLN A 326 15.28 -23.72 -0.25
C GLN A 326 13.78 -24.07 -0.26
N VAL A 327 13.35 -25.18 0.37
CA VAL A 327 11.93 -25.51 0.53
C VAL A 327 11.21 -24.45 1.34
N ILE A 328 11.77 -24.04 2.49
CA ILE A 328 11.17 -22.99 3.35
C ILE A 328 11.02 -21.68 2.56
N THR A 329 12.03 -21.31 1.79
CA THR A 329 11.98 -20.08 0.97
C THR A 329 10.93 -20.20 -0.13
N ALA A 330 10.84 -21.34 -0.82
CA ALA A 330 9.84 -21.55 -1.86
C ALA A 330 8.40 -21.53 -1.31
N GLU A 331 8.17 -22.04 -0.10
CA GLU A 331 6.88 -21.98 0.57
C GLU A 331 6.48 -20.53 0.91
N PHE A 332 7.43 -19.72 1.42
CA PHE A 332 7.23 -18.30 1.62
C PHE A 332 6.91 -17.57 0.31
N ASP A 333 7.67 -17.84 -0.77
CA ASP A 333 7.47 -17.19 -2.07
C ASP A 333 6.07 -17.45 -2.62
N ILE A 334 5.53 -18.67 -2.49
CA ILE A 334 4.17 -19.02 -2.91
C ILE A 334 3.13 -18.22 -2.11
N LEU A 335 3.25 -18.19 -0.78
CA LEU A 335 2.32 -17.47 0.09
C LEU A 335 2.38 -15.96 -0.16
N ALA A 336 3.56 -15.38 -0.30
CA ALA A 336 3.75 -13.96 -0.60
C ALA A 336 3.17 -13.60 -1.97
N ASN A 337 3.33 -14.47 -2.98
CA ASN A 337 2.73 -14.28 -4.29
C ASN A 337 1.21 -14.40 -4.26
N HIS A 338 0.65 -15.26 -3.42
CA HIS A 338 -0.80 -15.34 -3.21
C HIS A 338 -1.35 -14.03 -2.64
N VAL A 339 -0.66 -13.40 -1.69
CA VAL A 339 -1.03 -12.08 -1.17
C VAL A 339 -1.00 -11.02 -2.28
N ARG A 340 0.02 -11.05 -3.16
CA ARG A 340 0.10 -10.15 -4.33
C ARG A 340 -1.08 -10.36 -5.27
N LEU A 341 -1.44 -11.61 -5.56
CA LEU A 341 -2.58 -11.97 -6.41
C LEU A 341 -3.89 -11.46 -5.82
N CYS A 342 -4.15 -11.68 -4.51
CA CYS A 342 -5.31 -11.14 -3.83
C CYS A 342 -5.39 -9.61 -3.94
N ARG A 343 -4.26 -8.90 -3.76
CA ARG A 343 -4.20 -7.45 -3.94
C ARG A 343 -4.49 -7.05 -5.40
N ALA A 344 -3.89 -7.73 -6.38
CA ALA A 344 -4.08 -7.48 -7.80
C ALA A 344 -5.54 -7.67 -8.26
N LEU A 345 -6.29 -8.52 -7.58
CA LEU A 345 -7.72 -8.76 -7.80
C LEU A 345 -8.65 -7.76 -7.09
N GLY A 346 -8.09 -6.77 -6.42
CA GLY A 346 -8.87 -5.76 -5.69
C GLY A 346 -9.18 -6.11 -4.23
N GLY A 347 -8.54 -7.17 -3.68
CA GLY A 347 -8.70 -7.60 -2.29
C GLY A 347 -9.90 -8.52 -2.07
N GLY A 348 -9.78 -9.45 -1.14
CA GLY A 348 -10.87 -10.31 -0.66
C GLY A 348 -11.27 -10.01 0.79
N TRP A 349 -10.74 -8.91 1.35
CA TRP A 349 -10.83 -8.57 2.77
C TRP A 349 -12.07 -7.75 3.15
N ASP A 350 -12.80 -7.19 2.18
CA ASP A 350 -13.94 -6.29 2.45
C ASP A 350 -15.17 -6.98 3.07
N MET A 351 -15.26 -8.30 3.01
CA MET A 351 -16.46 -9.00 3.52
C MET A 351 -16.49 -9.17 5.03
N ALA A 352 -15.37 -9.04 5.74
CA ALA A 352 -15.30 -9.22 7.19
C ALA A 352 -15.19 -7.89 7.99
N TRP A 353 -14.71 -6.81 7.37
CA TRP A 353 -14.49 -5.52 8.04
C TRP A 353 -15.76 -4.66 8.15
N THR A 354 -16.68 -4.73 7.17
CA THR A 354 -17.94 -4.00 7.18
C THR A 354 -18.91 -4.47 8.27
N ALA A 355 -18.71 -5.68 8.78
CA ALA A 355 -19.56 -6.24 9.84
C ALA A 355 -19.20 -5.76 11.27
N THR A 356 -18.02 -5.16 11.49
CA THR A 356 -17.54 -4.78 12.83
C THR A 356 -17.25 -3.30 13.04
N SER A 357 -17.12 -2.50 11.99
CA SER A 357 -16.96 -1.06 12.10
C SER A 357 -18.26 -0.36 11.73
N GLY A 358 -19.07 -0.08 12.79
CA GLY A 358 -20.37 0.56 12.79
C GLY A 358 -20.66 1.57 11.67
N GLU A 359 -21.43 1.15 10.71
CA GLU A 359 -22.15 2.03 9.76
C GLU A 359 -23.24 2.92 10.44
N ASN A 360 -23.17 3.14 11.76
CA ASN A 360 -24.18 3.91 12.49
C ASN A 360 -23.86 5.40 12.67
N SER A 361 -22.82 5.96 12.04
CA SER A 361 -22.52 7.40 12.25
C SER A 361 -22.48 8.27 10.99
N GLU A 362 -22.55 7.75 9.77
CA GLU A 362 -22.44 8.59 8.56
C GLU A 362 -23.77 8.93 7.84
N ASN A 363 -24.89 8.32 8.21
CA ASN A 363 -26.20 8.66 7.61
C ASN A 363 -26.92 9.84 8.26
N SER A 364 -26.33 10.49 9.26
CA SER A 364 -26.96 11.62 10.00
C SER A 364 -26.55 13.00 9.49
N LEU A 365 -25.68 13.11 8.49
CA LEU A 365 -25.15 14.40 7.99
C LEU A 365 -25.52 14.74 6.53
N LEU A 366 -26.46 14.02 5.93
CA LEU A 366 -26.91 14.26 4.55
C LEU A 366 -28.44 14.47 4.45
N HIS A 367 -29.01 15.23 5.42
CA HIS A 367 -30.34 15.86 5.25
C HIS A 367 -30.22 17.36 5.34
#